data_7ae69218d0f89a7f16c402b7b371bf0e
#
_entry.id   7ae69218d0f89a7f16c402b7b371bf0e
#
_cell.length_a   1.000
_cell.length_b   1.000
_cell.length_c   1.000
_cell.angle_alpha   90.00
_cell.angle_beta   90.00
_cell.angle_gamma   90.00
#
_symmetry.space_group_name_H-M   'P 1'
#
loop_
_entity.id
_entity.type
_entity.pdbx_description
1 polymer ?
#
loop_
_entity_poly.entity_id
_entity_poly.type
_entity_poly.pdbx_seq_one_letter_code
_entity_poly.pdbx_strand_id
1 'polypeptide(L)'
;MSDSKHVTYEDAGVDTAEGGRAVDAIKQMVKDTNRPEVIGGIGGFGGLFSASALKDMEDPILISGTDGVGTKLVLAQIMDRHETVGQDLVAMCV
;
A
#
# COMPACT_ATOMS: atom_id res chain seq x y z
N MET A 1 -10.93 31.80 -27.36
CA MET A 1 -10.71 30.36 -27.31
C MET A 1 -10.07 30.02 -25.98
N SER A 2 -10.69 29.18 -25.25
CA SER A 2 -10.16 28.83 -23.93
C SER A 2 -9.08 27.77 -24.07
N ASP A 3 -7.91 28.10 -23.60
CA ASP A 3 -6.83 27.13 -23.45
C ASP A 3 -7.00 26.38 -22.15
N SER A 4 -8.18 25.81 -21.92
CA SER A 4 -8.40 25.02 -20.73
C SER A 4 -7.56 23.75 -20.85
N LYS A 5 -6.43 23.77 -20.19
CA LYS A 5 -5.63 22.56 -20.01
C LYS A 5 -6.31 21.69 -18.97
N HIS A 6 -6.71 20.49 -19.37
CA HIS A 6 -7.07 19.48 -18.41
C HIS A 6 -5.82 19.04 -17.69
N VAL A 7 -5.74 19.33 -16.40
CA VAL A 7 -4.66 18.84 -15.56
C VAL A 7 -4.98 17.40 -15.19
N THR A 8 -4.13 16.47 -15.59
CA THR A 8 -4.25 15.05 -15.24
C THR A 8 -3.37 14.73 -14.03
N TYR A 9 -3.58 13.58 -13.43
CA TYR A 9 -2.69 13.09 -12.37
C TYR A 9 -1.26 12.91 -12.88
N GLU A 10 -1.10 12.50 -14.12
CA GLU A 10 0.21 12.34 -14.75
C GLU A 10 0.93 13.68 -14.84
N ASP A 11 0.24 14.74 -15.23
CA ASP A 11 0.78 16.11 -15.29
C ASP A 11 1.26 16.59 -13.92
N ALA A 12 0.63 16.13 -12.86
CA ALA A 12 1.02 16.44 -11.49
C ALA A 12 2.10 15.50 -10.92
N GLY A 13 2.67 14.64 -11.76
CA GLY A 13 3.68 13.67 -11.33
C GLY A 13 3.13 12.35 -10.82
N VAL A 14 1.83 12.10 -11.03
CA VAL A 14 1.17 10.86 -10.60
C VAL A 14 0.77 10.06 -11.84
N ASP A 15 1.44 8.95 -12.08
CA ASP A 15 1.12 8.04 -13.17
C ASP A 15 0.19 6.92 -12.67
N THR A 16 -1.12 7.10 -12.92
CA THR A 16 -2.14 6.15 -12.48
C THR A 16 -2.06 4.81 -13.21
N ALA A 17 -1.65 4.81 -14.48
CA ALA A 17 -1.47 3.59 -15.26
C ALA A 17 -0.28 2.78 -14.74
N GLU A 18 0.81 3.46 -14.39
CA GLU A 18 1.98 2.80 -13.79
C GLU A 18 1.65 2.23 -12.42
N GLY A 19 0.87 2.96 -11.62
CA GLY A 19 0.37 2.46 -10.33
C GLY A 19 -0.41 1.17 -10.48
N GLY A 20 -1.29 1.09 -11.50
CA GLY A 20 -2.04 -0.12 -11.81
C GLY A 20 -1.16 -1.28 -12.22
N ARG A 21 -0.14 -1.03 -13.06
CA ARG A 21 0.82 -2.05 -13.46
C ARG A 21 1.64 -2.56 -12.27
N ALA A 22 2.08 -1.66 -11.39
CA ALA A 22 2.81 -2.04 -10.18
C ALA A 22 1.97 -2.94 -9.27
N VAL A 23 0.70 -2.62 -9.07
CA VAL A 23 -0.23 -3.44 -8.28
C VAL A 23 -0.38 -4.83 -8.90
N ASP A 24 -0.57 -4.91 -10.22
CA ASP A 24 -0.69 -6.21 -10.90
C ASP A 24 0.56 -7.06 -10.75
N ALA A 25 1.73 -6.43 -10.81
CA ALA A 25 3.01 -7.13 -10.69
C ALA A 25 3.21 -7.76 -9.32
N ILE A 26 2.66 -7.17 -8.25
CA ILE A 26 2.86 -7.64 -6.88
C ILE A 26 1.71 -8.49 -6.34
N LYS A 27 0.64 -8.68 -7.10
CA LYS A 27 -0.56 -9.38 -6.63
C LYS A 27 -0.26 -10.73 -5.97
N GLN A 28 0.56 -11.54 -6.61
CA GLN A 28 0.89 -12.86 -6.06
C GLN A 28 1.72 -12.76 -4.79
N MET A 29 2.70 -11.85 -4.78
CA MET A 29 3.53 -11.63 -3.59
C MET A 29 2.69 -11.16 -2.40
N VAL A 30 1.75 -10.26 -2.64
CA VAL A 30 0.81 -9.78 -1.60
C VAL A 30 -0.07 -10.92 -1.11
N LYS A 31 -0.59 -11.73 -2.02
CA LYS A 31 -1.41 -12.89 -1.67
C LYS A 31 -0.65 -13.89 -0.79
N ASP A 32 0.64 -14.06 -1.05
CA ASP A 32 1.48 -14.98 -0.28
C ASP A 32 1.68 -14.52 1.18
N THR A 33 1.46 -13.24 1.46
CA THR A 33 1.55 -12.71 2.83
C THR A 33 0.22 -12.77 3.59
N ASN A 34 -0.86 -13.18 2.93
CA ASN A 34 -2.18 -13.18 3.54
C ASN A 34 -2.30 -14.21 4.65
N ARG A 35 -2.92 -13.79 5.75
CA ARG A 35 -3.35 -14.69 6.82
C ARG A 35 -4.76 -15.21 6.52
N PRO A 36 -5.20 -16.29 7.19
CA PRO A 36 -6.56 -16.82 6.96
C PRO A 36 -7.68 -15.82 7.18
N GLU A 37 -7.46 -14.80 8.02
CA GLU A 37 -8.45 -13.77 8.33
C GLU A 37 -8.64 -12.76 7.19
N VAL A 38 -7.71 -12.68 6.25
CA VAL A 38 -7.80 -11.74 5.12
C VAL A 38 -8.87 -12.22 4.14
N ILE A 39 -9.82 -11.34 3.84
CA ILE A 39 -10.94 -11.64 2.95
C ILE A 39 -10.78 -10.84 1.66
N GLY A 40 -10.90 -11.52 0.54
CA GLY A 40 -10.80 -10.90 -0.78
C GLY A 40 -9.36 -10.71 -1.23
N GLY A 41 -9.20 -9.94 -2.30
CA GLY A 41 -7.91 -9.67 -2.92
C GLY A 41 -7.57 -8.20 -2.93
N ILE A 42 -6.39 -7.91 -3.44
CA ILE A 42 -5.92 -6.55 -3.67
C ILE A 42 -6.72 -5.91 -4.82
N GLY A 43 -7.01 -4.62 -4.71
CA GLY A 43 -7.68 -3.85 -5.75
C GLY A 43 -9.12 -3.47 -5.45
N GLY A 44 -9.65 -3.83 -4.28
CA GLY A 44 -10.95 -3.39 -3.82
C GLY A 44 -10.89 -2.00 -3.16
N PHE A 45 -12.05 -1.52 -2.75
CA PHE A 45 -12.19 -0.20 -2.11
C PHE A 45 -11.61 -0.16 -0.70
N GLY A 46 -11.43 -1.31 -0.09
CA GLY A 46 -10.87 -1.41 1.25
C GLY A 46 -10.43 -2.83 1.54
N GLY A 47 -9.66 -2.98 2.59
CA GLY A 47 -9.24 -4.27 3.10
C GLY A 47 -10.32 -4.88 3.98
N LEU A 48 -10.59 -6.16 3.79
CA LEU A 48 -11.49 -6.91 4.65
C LEU A 48 -10.68 -7.88 5.50
N PHE A 49 -10.93 -7.87 6.79
CA PHE A 49 -10.26 -8.73 7.74
C PHE A 49 -11.29 -9.30 8.72
N SER A 50 -11.33 -10.62 8.84
CA SER A 50 -12.28 -11.26 9.73
C SER A 50 -11.91 -11.00 11.20
N ALA A 51 -12.85 -10.47 11.95
CA ALA A 51 -12.71 -10.23 13.37
C ALA A 51 -13.18 -11.44 14.22
N SER A 52 -13.39 -12.59 13.62
CA SER A 52 -13.92 -13.78 14.31
C SER A 52 -13.06 -14.19 15.51
N ALA A 53 -11.75 -14.03 15.41
CA ALA A 53 -10.83 -14.38 16.50
C ALA A 53 -10.97 -13.45 17.72
N LEU A 54 -11.65 -12.32 17.59
CA LEU A 54 -11.81 -11.34 18.65
C LEU A 54 -13.07 -11.55 19.48
N LYS A 55 -13.93 -12.49 19.10
CA LYS A 55 -15.24 -12.70 19.74
C LYS A 55 -15.17 -12.94 21.24
N ASP A 56 -14.13 -13.63 21.69
CA ASP A 56 -14.00 -14.04 23.08
C ASP A 56 -13.15 -13.06 23.90
N MET A 57 -12.73 -11.97 23.32
CA MET A 57 -11.97 -10.91 23.99
C MET A 57 -12.93 -9.94 24.70
N GLU A 58 -12.56 -9.53 25.90
CA GLU A 58 -13.40 -8.60 26.67
C GLU A 58 -13.41 -7.20 26.09
N ASP A 59 -12.26 -6.71 25.64
CA ASP A 59 -12.11 -5.35 25.13
C ASP A 59 -11.09 -5.31 23.98
N PRO A 60 -11.45 -5.83 22.82
CA PRO A 60 -10.52 -5.85 21.69
C PRO A 60 -10.30 -4.45 21.14
N ILE A 61 -9.05 -4.10 20.90
CA ILE A 61 -8.66 -2.81 20.33
C ILE A 61 -7.97 -3.08 18.98
N LEU A 62 -8.43 -2.41 17.93
CA LEU A 62 -7.83 -2.46 16.63
C LEU A 62 -6.99 -1.21 16.40
N ILE A 63 -5.75 -1.41 16.01
CA ILE A 63 -4.85 -0.32 15.64
C ILE A 63 -4.45 -0.56 14.18
N SER A 64 -4.69 0.44 13.35
CA SER A 64 -4.21 0.38 11.96
C SER A 64 -3.32 1.58 11.69
N GLY A 65 -2.25 1.35 10.94
CA GLY A 65 -1.34 2.41 10.55
C GLY A 65 -0.86 2.17 9.14
N THR A 66 -0.49 3.25 8.49
CA THR A 66 0.11 3.20 7.16
C THR A 66 1.19 4.25 7.08
N ASP A 67 2.22 3.98 6.28
CA ASP A 67 3.34 4.89 6.14
C ASP A 67 3.99 4.73 4.77
N GLY A 68 4.64 5.80 4.31
CA GLY A 68 5.37 5.81 3.05
C GLY A 68 6.89 5.80 3.18
N VAL A 69 7.44 5.58 4.36
CA VAL A 69 8.86 5.58 4.70
C VAL A 69 9.52 6.96 4.65
N GLY A 70 8.84 7.96 4.13
CA GLY A 70 9.35 9.33 4.11
C GLY A 70 10.58 9.53 3.23
N THR A 71 11.52 10.33 3.69
CA THR A 71 12.74 10.72 2.94
C THR A 71 13.70 9.56 2.68
N LYS A 72 13.56 8.46 3.37
CA LYS A 72 14.37 7.26 3.14
C LYS A 72 14.18 6.73 1.70
N LEU A 73 13.01 6.94 1.12
CA LEU A 73 12.74 6.59 -0.25
C LEU A 73 13.60 7.37 -1.24
N VAL A 74 13.83 8.65 -0.97
CA VAL A 74 14.71 9.49 -1.78
C VAL A 74 16.15 8.95 -1.75
N LEU A 75 16.60 8.54 -0.58
CA LEU A 75 17.92 7.92 -0.43
C LEU A 75 18.01 6.62 -1.23
N ALA A 76 17.00 5.79 -1.18
CA ALA A 76 16.93 4.56 -1.96
C ALA A 76 17.02 4.84 -3.47
N GLN A 77 16.37 5.90 -3.93
CA GLN A 77 16.42 6.33 -5.34
C GLN A 77 17.82 6.79 -5.74
N ILE A 78 18.46 7.60 -4.89
CA ILE A 78 19.81 8.12 -5.15
C ILE A 78 20.83 6.98 -5.23
N MET A 79 20.70 6.00 -4.34
CA MET A 79 21.61 4.85 -4.28
C MET A 79 21.23 3.73 -5.24
N ASP A 80 20.08 3.83 -5.88
CA ASP A 80 19.47 2.76 -6.68
C ASP A 80 19.43 1.43 -5.92
N ARG A 81 19.01 1.50 -4.65
CA ARG A 81 18.89 0.35 -3.76
C ARG A 81 17.50 0.33 -3.14
N HIS A 82 16.67 -0.59 -3.59
CA HIS A 82 15.26 -0.67 -3.22
C HIS A 82 14.90 -1.92 -2.42
N GLU A 83 15.83 -2.86 -2.30
CA GLU A 83 15.56 -4.19 -1.77
C GLU A 83 15.27 -4.24 -0.27
N THR A 84 15.65 -3.20 0.49
CA THR A 84 15.50 -3.20 1.95
C THR A 84 14.50 -2.18 2.47
N VAL A 85 14.11 -1.20 1.65
CA VAL A 85 13.24 -0.10 2.11
C VAL A 85 11.86 -0.60 2.56
N GLY A 86 11.37 -1.69 1.98
CA GLY A 86 10.12 -2.31 2.39
C GLY A 86 10.13 -2.85 3.81
N GLN A 87 11.27 -3.31 4.29
CA GLN A 87 11.42 -3.74 5.69
C GLN A 87 11.25 -2.57 6.65
N ASP A 88 11.81 -1.41 6.31
CA ASP A 88 11.62 -0.20 7.09
C ASP A 88 10.16 0.23 7.13
N LEU A 89 9.47 0.13 6.00
CA LEU A 89 8.05 0.43 5.90
C LEU A 89 7.22 -0.41 6.88
N VAL A 90 7.42 -1.71 6.87
CA VAL A 90 6.70 -2.63 7.76
C VAL A 90 7.02 -2.34 9.21
N ALA A 91 8.29 -2.10 9.54
CA ALA A 91 8.72 -1.81 10.90
C ALA A 91 8.07 -0.54 11.46
N MET A 92 7.80 0.46 10.62
CA MET A 92 7.14 1.69 11.04
C MET A 92 5.64 1.53 11.23
N CYS A 93 5.02 0.59 10.55
CA CYS A 93 3.57 0.37 10.61
C CYS A 93 3.12 -0.57 11.74
N VAL A 94 4.00 -1.41 12.26
CA VAL A 94 3.64 -2.42 13.27
C VAL A 94 4.00 -2.04 14.71
#